data_d84565a97465cf32d5b11fb308a454f9
#
_entry.id   d84565a97465cf32d5b11fb308a454f9
#
_cell.length_a   1.000
_cell.length_b   1.000
_cell.length_c   1.000
_cell.angle_alpha   90.00
_cell.angle_beta   90.00
_cell.angle_gamma   90.00
#
_symmetry.space_group_name_H-M   'P 1'
#
loop_
_entity.id
_entity.type
_entity.pdbx_description
1 polymer ?
#
loop_
_entity_poly.entity_id
_entity_poly.type
_entity_poly.pdbx_seq_one_letter_code
_entity_poly.pdbx_strand_id
1 'polypeptide(L)'
;MNIILDTNECPAVPHPEPYLAVKASVLEIQEFIQRTIKSNKQPIVIFGANWCPDARLLEGVIQLPTVKNFLEKNANILNIDVGNYEMNTELFSFFDKNIEEGIPRVFIMDRKGKTLNLHVNDTMRKARDLTTQDIFNYLQEFVIET
;
A
#
# COMPACT_ATOMS: atom_id res chain seq x y z
N MET A 1 19.09 -6.01 4.37
CA MET A 1 18.73 -6.90 5.51
C MET A 1 17.37 -6.47 6.05
N ASN A 2 16.43 -7.40 6.18
CA ASN A 2 15.10 -7.07 6.66
C ASN A 2 15.04 -6.90 8.17
N ILE A 3 14.21 -5.96 8.61
CA ILE A 3 13.84 -5.82 10.00
C ILE A 3 12.94 -7.01 10.36
N ILE A 4 13.21 -7.66 11.49
CA ILE A 4 12.43 -8.78 11.98
C ILE A 4 11.49 -8.29 13.07
N LEU A 5 10.21 -8.60 12.94
CA LEU A 5 9.20 -8.25 13.93
C LEU A 5 9.36 -9.11 15.19
N ASP A 6 8.99 -8.54 16.34
CA ASP A 6 8.87 -9.33 17.55
C ASP A 6 7.73 -10.35 17.40
N THR A 7 7.85 -11.48 18.07
CA THR A 7 6.85 -12.56 17.96
C THR A 7 5.48 -12.13 18.51
N ASN A 8 5.42 -11.10 19.34
CA ASN A 8 4.17 -10.59 19.91
C ASN A 8 3.57 -9.43 19.08
N GLU A 9 4.21 -9.02 17.98
CA GLU A 9 3.62 -8.02 17.08
C GLU A 9 2.61 -8.70 16.16
N CYS A 10 1.34 -8.54 16.46
CA CYS A 10 0.22 -9.07 15.69
C CYS A 10 -0.73 -7.95 15.30
N PRO A 11 -1.31 -7.99 14.09
CA PRO A 11 -2.30 -7.00 13.70
C PRO A 11 -3.48 -6.98 14.67
N ALA A 12 -4.00 -5.79 14.97
CA ALA A 12 -5.17 -5.64 15.83
C ALA A 12 -6.39 -6.32 15.21
N VAL A 13 -7.27 -6.87 16.08
CA VAL A 13 -8.53 -7.48 15.68
C VAL A 13 -9.66 -6.74 16.38
N PRO A 14 -10.66 -6.23 15.63
CA PRO A 14 -10.78 -6.25 14.17
C PRO A 14 -9.71 -5.40 13.48
N HIS A 15 -9.39 -5.76 12.23
CA HIS A 15 -8.43 -4.99 11.45
C HIS A 15 -8.98 -3.59 11.11
N PRO A 16 -8.10 -2.59 10.90
CA PRO A 16 -8.55 -1.24 10.57
C PRO A 16 -9.38 -1.18 9.28
N GLU A 17 -10.18 -0.13 9.15
CA GLU A 17 -10.97 0.18 7.96
C GLU A 17 -10.57 1.56 7.44
N PRO A 18 -9.44 1.67 6.70
CA PRO A 18 -8.88 2.97 6.34
C PRO A 18 -9.56 3.66 5.16
N TYR A 19 -10.48 2.98 4.48
CA TYR A 19 -11.06 3.49 3.24
C TYR A 19 -12.30 4.32 3.52
N LEU A 20 -12.38 5.53 2.93
CA LEU A 20 -13.32 6.57 3.33
C LEU A 20 -14.39 6.88 2.28
N ALA A 21 -14.53 6.06 1.24
CA ALA A 21 -15.48 6.25 0.15
C ALA A 21 -15.32 7.62 -0.57
N VAL A 22 -14.09 8.09 -0.69
CA VAL A 22 -13.78 9.37 -1.34
C VAL A 22 -13.37 9.13 -2.78
N LYS A 23 -13.98 9.89 -3.70
CA LYS A 23 -13.59 9.85 -5.10
C LYS A 23 -12.24 10.56 -5.26
N ALA A 24 -11.29 9.88 -5.93
CA ALA A 24 -9.97 10.42 -6.21
C ALA A 24 -9.84 10.80 -7.70
N SER A 25 -8.76 11.46 -8.04
CA SER A 25 -8.47 11.86 -9.41
C SER A 25 -7.00 11.61 -9.74
N VAL A 26 -6.68 11.58 -11.05
CA VAL A 26 -5.30 11.50 -11.51
C VAL A 26 -4.48 12.66 -10.96
N LEU A 27 -5.05 13.87 -10.92
CA LEU A 27 -4.36 15.04 -10.39
C LEU A 27 -3.98 14.87 -8.93
N GLU A 28 -4.88 14.30 -8.12
CA GLU A 28 -4.58 14.05 -6.70
C GLU A 28 -3.44 13.04 -6.53
N ILE A 29 -3.41 12.00 -7.38
CA ILE A 29 -2.31 11.04 -7.37
C ILE A 29 -1.00 11.72 -7.73
N GLN A 30 -1.01 12.53 -8.80
CA GLN A 30 0.19 13.26 -9.24
C GLN A 30 0.68 14.22 -8.16
N GLU A 31 -0.21 14.96 -7.52
CA GLU A 31 0.15 15.89 -6.44
C GLU A 31 0.71 15.15 -5.22
N PHE A 32 0.11 14.01 -4.88
CA PHE A 32 0.62 13.16 -3.80
C PHE A 32 2.05 12.70 -4.09
N ILE A 33 2.29 12.21 -5.31
CA ILE A 33 3.61 11.73 -5.73
C ILE A 33 4.64 12.86 -5.63
N GLN A 34 4.32 14.04 -6.18
CA GLN A 34 5.25 15.17 -6.16
C GLN A 34 5.55 15.67 -4.75
N ARG A 35 4.53 15.74 -3.91
CA ARG A 35 4.69 16.18 -2.51
C ARG A 35 5.58 15.19 -1.75
N THR A 36 5.39 13.90 -1.98
CA THR A 36 6.17 12.85 -1.33
C THR A 36 7.64 12.90 -1.76
N ILE A 37 7.88 13.04 -3.06
CA ILE A 37 9.23 13.13 -3.61
C ILE A 37 9.97 14.37 -3.05
N LYS A 38 9.28 15.50 -2.95
CA LYS A 38 9.87 16.72 -2.36
C LYS A 38 10.29 16.51 -0.91
N SER A 39 9.65 15.60 -0.21
CA SER A 39 10.01 15.24 1.17
C SER A 39 11.11 14.18 1.24
N ASN A 40 11.69 13.80 0.11
CA ASN A 40 12.70 12.74 -0.02
C ASN A 40 12.20 11.39 0.49
N LYS A 41 10.94 11.08 0.18
CA LYS A 41 10.28 9.83 0.56
C LYS A 41 9.74 9.12 -0.67
N GLN A 42 9.42 7.84 -0.50
CA GLN A 42 8.86 7.02 -1.58
C GLN A 42 7.33 7.08 -1.54
N PRO A 43 6.67 7.38 -2.66
CA PRO A 43 5.21 7.29 -2.71
C PRO A 43 4.74 5.85 -2.74
N ILE A 44 3.71 5.54 -1.96
CA ILE A 44 3.00 4.26 -2.02
C ILE A 44 1.53 4.56 -2.23
N VAL A 45 0.93 3.95 -3.25
CA VAL A 45 -0.51 4.05 -3.49
C VAL A 45 -1.12 2.66 -3.34
N ILE A 46 -2.14 2.56 -2.50
CA ILE A 46 -2.83 1.29 -2.23
C ILE A 46 -4.30 1.44 -2.60
N PHE A 47 -4.75 0.59 -3.52
CA PHE A 47 -6.17 0.47 -3.86
C PHE A 47 -6.78 -0.63 -3.02
N GLY A 48 -7.89 -0.35 -2.37
CA GLY A 48 -8.55 -1.33 -1.53
C GLY A 48 -9.98 -0.94 -1.18
N ALA A 49 -10.57 -1.66 -0.24
CA ALA A 49 -11.91 -1.40 0.27
C ALA A 49 -12.08 -2.04 1.65
N ASN A 50 -12.96 -1.47 2.45
CA ASN A 50 -13.17 -1.95 3.83
C ASN A 50 -13.86 -3.33 3.90
N TRP A 51 -14.52 -3.77 2.83
CA TRP A 51 -15.09 -5.11 2.79
C TRP A 51 -14.05 -6.21 2.49
N CYS A 52 -12.86 -5.83 2.02
CA CYS A 52 -11.84 -6.78 1.59
C CYS A 52 -10.96 -7.21 2.76
N PRO A 53 -11.02 -8.48 3.19
CA PRO A 53 -10.21 -8.94 4.32
C PRO A 53 -8.71 -8.78 4.10
N ASP A 54 -8.23 -9.01 2.87
CA ASP A 54 -6.80 -8.89 2.56
C ASP A 54 -6.35 -7.43 2.62
N ALA A 55 -7.17 -6.48 2.15
CA ALA A 55 -6.85 -5.06 2.23
C ALA A 55 -6.80 -4.60 3.70
N ARG A 56 -7.73 -5.07 4.51
CA ARG A 56 -7.77 -4.74 5.95
C ARG A 56 -6.60 -5.36 6.71
N LEU A 57 -6.23 -6.59 6.39
CA LEU A 57 -5.05 -7.23 7.00
C LEU A 57 -3.78 -6.47 6.66
N LEU A 58 -3.60 -6.08 5.41
CA LEU A 58 -2.46 -5.27 5.00
C LEU A 58 -2.37 -3.99 5.84
N GLU A 59 -3.47 -3.28 5.99
CA GLU A 59 -3.50 -2.06 6.83
C GLU A 59 -3.17 -2.38 8.29
N GLY A 60 -3.67 -3.51 8.80
CA GLY A 60 -3.35 -3.96 10.15
C GLY A 60 -1.86 -4.15 10.37
N VAL A 61 -1.16 -4.71 9.39
CA VAL A 61 0.29 -4.89 9.44
C VAL A 61 0.99 -3.52 9.34
N ILE A 62 0.53 -2.64 8.46
CA ILE A 62 1.09 -1.29 8.31
C ILE A 62 1.02 -0.51 9.63
N GLN A 63 -0.03 -0.73 10.43
CA GLN A 63 -0.22 -0.03 11.70
C GLN A 63 0.60 -0.61 12.85
N LEU A 64 1.26 -1.75 12.69
CA LEU A 64 2.15 -2.27 13.74
C LEU A 64 3.28 -1.27 14.01
N PRO A 65 3.64 -1.04 15.28
CA PRO A 65 4.61 0.02 15.60
C PRO A 65 5.92 -0.03 14.82
N THR A 66 6.51 -1.21 14.68
CA THR A 66 7.77 -1.38 13.94
C THR A 66 7.59 -1.08 12.46
N VAL A 67 6.51 -1.56 11.85
CA VAL A 67 6.21 -1.36 10.42
C VAL A 67 5.89 0.11 10.16
N LYS A 68 5.00 0.68 10.98
CA LYS A 68 4.60 2.08 10.85
C LYS A 68 5.80 3.02 10.95
N ASN A 69 6.67 2.79 11.93
CA ASN A 69 7.86 3.61 12.13
C ASN A 69 8.79 3.54 10.92
N PHE A 70 9.01 2.33 10.39
CA PHE A 70 9.83 2.14 9.18
C PHE A 70 9.23 2.89 7.98
N LEU A 71 7.93 2.73 7.75
CA LEU A 71 7.26 3.36 6.62
C LEU A 71 7.21 4.89 6.74
N GLU A 72 6.92 5.42 7.93
CA GLU A 72 6.86 6.87 8.11
C GLU A 72 8.19 7.57 7.84
N LYS A 73 9.30 6.89 8.10
CA LYS A 73 10.64 7.44 7.82
C LYS A 73 10.97 7.48 6.34
N ASN A 74 10.43 6.56 5.57
CA ASN A 74 10.89 6.30 4.20
C ASN A 74 9.85 6.54 3.12
N ALA A 75 8.57 6.63 3.49
CA ALA A 75 7.47 6.64 2.54
C ALA A 75 6.29 7.47 3.02
N ASN A 76 5.41 7.80 2.09
CA ASN A 76 4.05 8.27 2.38
C ASN A 76 3.08 7.35 1.66
N ILE A 77 1.92 7.11 2.25
CA ILE A 77 0.90 6.20 1.72
C ILE A 77 -0.37 6.97 1.38
N LEU A 78 -0.90 6.73 0.18
CA LEU A 78 -2.21 7.17 -0.23
C LEU A 78 -3.10 5.94 -0.42
N ASN A 79 -4.19 5.86 0.34
CA ASN A 79 -5.19 4.81 0.19
C ASN A 79 -6.30 5.30 -0.74
N ILE A 80 -6.64 4.50 -1.75
CA ILE A 80 -7.71 4.80 -2.69
C ILE A 80 -8.79 3.73 -2.57
N ASP A 81 -9.99 4.16 -2.22
CA ASP A 81 -11.15 3.29 -2.05
C ASP A 81 -11.75 2.97 -3.42
N VAL A 82 -11.94 1.71 -3.72
CA VAL A 82 -12.63 1.30 -4.96
C VAL A 82 -14.09 0.92 -4.72
N GLY A 83 -14.57 1.04 -3.47
CA GLY A 83 -15.93 0.65 -3.11
C GLY A 83 -16.18 -0.81 -3.46
N ASN A 84 -17.28 -1.09 -4.13
CA ASN A 84 -17.57 -2.42 -4.69
C ASN A 84 -17.16 -2.47 -6.17
N TYR A 85 -16.01 -1.87 -6.51
CA TYR A 85 -15.51 -1.67 -7.86
C TYR A 85 -16.33 -0.67 -8.69
N GLU A 86 -17.12 0.17 -8.07
CA GLU A 86 -17.91 1.21 -8.75
C GLU A 86 -17.25 2.59 -8.70
N MET A 87 -16.10 2.72 -8.01
CA MET A 87 -15.41 4.01 -7.92
C MET A 87 -13.92 3.85 -8.07
N ASN A 88 -13.26 4.85 -8.64
CA ASN A 88 -11.80 4.98 -8.73
C ASN A 88 -11.07 3.86 -9.50
N THR A 89 -11.78 2.89 -10.08
CA THR A 89 -11.13 1.77 -10.79
C THR A 89 -10.42 2.23 -12.06
N GLU A 90 -10.86 3.33 -12.66
CA GLU A 90 -10.18 3.94 -13.82
C GLU A 90 -8.76 4.41 -13.47
N LEU A 91 -8.47 4.64 -12.19
CA LEU A 91 -7.16 5.10 -11.74
C LEU A 91 -6.10 3.99 -11.75
N PHE A 92 -6.51 2.72 -11.84
CA PHE A 92 -5.55 1.64 -12.04
C PHE A 92 -4.67 1.88 -13.27
N SER A 93 -5.26 2.40 -14.34
CA SER A 93 -4.54 2.62 -15.59
C SER A 93 -3.47 3.70 -15.50
N PHE A 94 -3.48 4.51 -14.46
CA PHE A 94 -2.38 5.45 -14.18
C PHE A 94 -1.06 4.69 -13.97
N PHE A 95 -1.13 3.51 -13.36
CA PHE A 95 0.04 2.68 -13.05
C PHE A 95 0.27 1.59 -14.09
N ASP A 96 -0.80 0.91 -14.53
CA ASP A 96 -0.72 -0.19 -15.48
C ASP A 96 -2.04 -0.28 -16.24
N LYS A 97 -1.97 -0.18 -17.57
CA LYS A 97 -3.14 -0.23 -18.44
C LYS A 97 -3.77 -1.61 -18.53
N ASN A 98 -3.07 -2.65 -18.09
CA ASN A 98 -3.51 -4.04 -18.20
C ASN A 98 -4.03 -4.61 -16.90
N ILE A 99 -4.28 -3.78 -15.89
CA ILE A 99 -4.77 -4.25 -14.58
C ILE A 99 -6.24 -4.66 -14.69
N GLU A 100 -6.51 -5.88 -14.25
CA GLU A 100 -7.87 -6.38 -14.05
C GLU A 100 -8.33 -6.06 -12.64
N GLU A 101 -9.63 -6.26 -12.37
CA GLU A 101 -10.16 -6.09 -11.02
C GLU A 101 -9.46 -7.01 -10.04
N GLY A 102 -9.32 -6.55 -8.82
CA GLY A 102 -8.70 -7.31 -7.74
C GLY A 102 -7.95 -6.37 -6.81
N ILE A 103 -8.19 -6.53 -5.52
CA ILE A 103 -7.59 -5.70 -4.47
C ILE A 103 -7.11 -6.58 -3.31
N PRO A 104 -6.20 -6.05 -2.46
CA PRO A 104 -5.56 -4.77 -2.64
C PRO A 104 -4.49 -4.79 -3.73
N ARG A 105 -4.29 -3.63 -4.36
CA ARG A 105 -3.17 -3.40 -5.27
C ARG A 105 -2.24 -2.40 -4.62
N VAL A 106 -0.94 -2.69 -4.64
CA VAL A 106 0.07 -1.86 -3.99
C VAL A 106 1.06 -1.39 -5.04
N PHE A 107 1.22 -0.08 -5.16
CA PHE A 107 2.20 0.52 -6.08
C PHE A 107 3.21 1.30 -5.27
N ILE A 108 4.45 0.82 -5.25
CA ILE A 108 5.55 1.42 -4.51
C ILE A 108 6.50 2.06 -5.51
N MET A 109 6.73 3.36 -5.36
CA MET A 109 7.57 4.13 -6.25
C MET A 109 8.90 4.46 -5.58
N ASP A 110 9.93 4.69 -6.37
CA ASP A 110 11.18 5.21 -5.86
C ASP A 110 11.08 6.72 -5.60
N ARG A 111 12.16 7.33 -5.15
CA ARG A 111 12.19 8.77 -4.83
C ARG A 111 12.20 9.68 -6.07
N LYS A 112 12.11 9.10 -7.25
CA LYS A 112 11.94 9.80 -8.53
C LYS A 112 10.55 9.58 -9.13
N GLY A 113 9.71 8.78 -8.47
CA GLY A 113 8.34 8.50 -8.91
C GLY A 113 8.21 7.32 -9.84
N LYS A 114 9.25 6.50 -10.00
CA LYS A 114 9.18 5.30 -10.82
C LYS A 114 8.63 4.14 -10.00
N THR A 115 7.63 3.43 -10.52
CA THR A 115 7.06 2.26 -9.85
C THR A 115 8.06 1.10 -9.86
N LEU A 116 8.36 0.57 -8.68
CA LEU A 116 9.36 -0.49 -8.50
C LEU A 116 8.78 -1.89 -8.53
N ASN A 117 7.52 -2.06 -8.12
CA ASN A 117 6.91 -3.36 -7.90
C ASN A 117 5.79 -3.69 -8.89
N LEU A 118 5.83 -3.12 -10.08
CA LEU A 118 4.73 -3.27 -11.04
C LEU A 118 4.41 -4.74 -11.33
N HIS A 119 5.43 -5.58 -11.44
CA HIS A 119 5.31 -7.02 -11.75
C HIS A 119 4.71 -7.84 -10.60
N VAL A 120 4.63 -7.30 -9.38
CA VAL A 120 4.08 -7.97 -8.19
C VAL A 120 3.14 -7.06 -7.41
N ASN A 121 2.50 -6.10 -8.07
CA ASN A 121 1.57 -5.19 -7.43
C ASN A 121 0.36 -5.89 -6.81
N ASP A 122 0.09 -7.13 -7.23
CA ASP A 122 -1.06 -7.93 -6.80
C ASP A 122 -0.74 -8.94 -5.69
N THR A 123 0.49 -8.99 -5.20
CA THR A 123 0.90 -9.96 -4.18
C THR A 123 0.01 -9.92 -2.94
N MET A 124 -0.38 -8.74 -2.50
CA MET A 124 -1.18 -8.57 -1.29
C MET A 124 -2.65 -8.97 -1.46
N ARG A 125 -3.10 -9.30 -2.66
CA ARG A 125 -4.42 -9.92 -2.86
C ARG A 125 -4.54 -11.26 -2.14
N LYS A 126 -3.40 -11.84 -1.76
CA LYS A 126 -3.31 -13.10 -1.00
C LYS A 126 -2.74 -12.85 0.41
N ALA A 127 -2.92 -11.65 0.97
CA ALA A 127 -2.33 -11.30 2.26
C ALA A 127 -2.66 -12.31 3.36
N ARG A 128 -3.88 -12.85 3.38
CA ARG A 128 -4.29 -13.84 4.39
C ARG A 128 -3.55 -15.16 4.31
N ASP A 129 -2.88 -15.45 3.18
CA ASP A 129 -2.06 -16.66 3.01
C ASP A 129 -0.61 -16.41 3.44
N LEU A 130 -0.28 -15.21 3.85
CA LEU A 130 1.07 -14.80 4.22
C LEU A 130 1.16 -14.57 5.72
N THR A 131 2.37 -14.76 6.28
CA THR A 131 2.63 -14.36 7.66
C THR A 131 2.74 -12.84 7.77
N THR A 132 2.62 -12.33 9.00
CA THR A 132 2.84 -10.90 9.27
C THR A 132 4.23 -10.47 8.80
N GLN A 133 5.25 -11.28 9.06
CA GLN A 133 6.62 -10.99 8.63
C GLN A 133 6.74 -10.97 7.10
N ASP A 134 6.07 -11.89 6.40
CA ASP A 134 6.09 -11.93 4.94
C ASP A 134 5.50 -10.66 4.33
N ILE A 135 4.43 -10.14 4.91
CA ILE A 135 3.82 -8.89 4.47
C ILE A 135 4.80 -7.74 4.67
N PHE A 136 5.44 -7.67 5.82
CA PHE A 136 6.45 -6.65 6.09
C PHE A 136 7.65 -6.79 5.14
N ASN A 137 8.08 -8.01 4.87
CA ASN A 137 9.19 -8.27 3.94
C ASN A 137 8.87 -7.80 2.52
N TYR A 138 7.62 -7.98 2.08
CA TYR A 138 7.20 -7.45 0.79
C TYR A 138 7.39 -5.92 0.72
N LEU A 139 6.99 -5.22 1.76
CA LEU A 139 7.17 -3.77 1.82
C LEU A 139 8.66 -3.40 1.87
N GLN A 140 9.44 -4.11 2.66
CA GLN A 140 10.88 -3.85 2.80
C GLN A 140 11.67 -4.12 1.52
N GLU A 141 11.17 -5.00 0.65
CA GLU A 141 11.83 -5.27 -0.63
C GLU A 141 11.88 -4.04 -1.52
N PHE A 142 10.86 -3.19 -1.47
CA PHE A 142 10.73 -2.05 -2.36
C PHE A 142 10.88 -0.70 -1.66
N VAL A 143 10.73 -0.64 -0.35
CA VAL A 143 10.95 0.59 0.43
C VAL A 143 12.37 0.60 0.94
N ILE A 144 13.15 1.57 0.47
CA ILE A 144 14.60 1.63 0.71
C ILE A 144 14.91 2.70 1.74
N GLU A 145 15.61 2.32 2.80
CA GLU A 145 16.10 3.27 3.80
C GLU A 145 17.17 4.18 3.19
N THR A 146 17.18 5.44 3.64
CA THR A 146 18.22 6.41 3.29
C THR A 146 19.14 6.65 4.46
#